data_aa08088b9d7dd14d03342a6c2abfe54a
#
_entry.id   aa08088b9d7dd14d03342a6c2abfe54a
#
_cell.length_a   1.000
_cell.length_b   1.000
_cell.length_c   1.000
_cell.angle_alpha   90.00
_cell.angle_beta   90.00
_cell.angle_gamma   90.00
#
_symmetry.space_group_name_H-M   'P 1'
#
loop_
_entity.id
_entity.type
_entity.pdbx_description
1 polymer ?
#
loop_
_entity_poly.entity_id
_entity_poly.type
_entity_poly.pdbx_seq_one_letter_code
_entity_poly.pdbx_strand_id
1 'polypeptide(L)'
;MTPQELHLSILERAFQGRLTEWSHNDGTGTELLEAIKSEKLRLIKAKVIKKEKELPAITEDDIPFDIPESWAWAYVGDVFLHNTGKAQNSSGSANGIVRKFITTSNVYWNRFDFSKVKEMPFTEKELERCTVRKGDLLVCEGGDCGRSAIWYYDEEVCIQNHVHRLRPYVEISIEYFYHLFYLYKFTGKLRGRGVGIQGLSNEAIHQVICPLPPLAEQKRIVAKIEESIPLIDRYEQAWSKLEDFNKRFPVDMQKSILQMAIQGKLVPQLPEEGTGEELFQKIQAEKQLQIKCGTLRKTKALTEITEDQLPGTFPDSWKICYIDDIAFVTKLAGFEYSSVIASNLSTSGIPLFKGKNVQNGKLILEFESYIPEKVSDELPRSQILKRCLLTPYVGTIGNIAVFDGSFKAHLGSNVGKIELLNGEEQYVLEEYVLYYLRSDIGYRELTKYKKATAQESISIDAIRNVIIAIPPLAEQKRIVAKLEEILPLCERLK
;
A
#
# COMPACT_ATOMS: atom_id res chain seq x y z
N MET A 1 9.24 13.04 10.60
CA MET A 1 10.12 13.45 9.48
C MET A 1 10.31 12.24 8.60
N THR A 2 9.88 12.31 7.35
CA THR A 2 10.09 11.23 6.36
C THR A 2 11.56 11.18 5.93
N PRO A 3 12.03 10.07 5.36
CA PRO A 3 13.40 9.98 4.83
C PRO A 3 13.71 11.05 3.78
N GLN A 4 12.74 11.36 2.93
CA GLN A 4 12.89 12.42 1.94
C GLN A 4 13.03 13.82 2.58
N GLU A 5 12.23 14.13 3.59
CA GLU A 5 12.36 15.40 4.35
C GLU A 5 13.71 15.51 5.04
N LEU A 6 14.23 14.41 5.58
CA LEU A 6 15.56 14.37 6.18
C LEU A 6 16.64 14.66 5.13
N HIS A 7 16.57 13.99 3.98
CA HIS A 7 17.52 14.24 2.88
C HIS A 7 17.49 15.70 2.42
N LEU A 8 16.31 16.27 2.17
CA LEU A 8 16.17 17.67 1.77
C LEU A 8 16.71 18.63 2.84
N SER A 9 16.48 18.36 4.12
CA SER A 9 17.01 19.17 5.22
C SER A 9 18.54 19.18 5.27
N ILE A 10 19.18 18.03 4.99
CA ILE A 10 20.65 17.95 4.88
C ILE A 10 21.13 18.77 3.70
N LEU A 11 20.49 18.66 2.53
CA LEU A 11 20.84 19.43 1.35
C LEU A 11 20.64 20.94 1.58
N GLU A 12 19.55 21.37 2.22
CA GLU A 12 19.31 22.78 2.56
C GLU A 12 20.45 23.33 3.43
N ARG A 13 20.86 22.60 4.45
CA ARG A 13 21.99 23.00 5.30
C ARG A 13 23.30 23.06 4.50
N ALA A 14 23.53 22.13 3.58
CA ALA A 14 24.69 22.09 2.71
C ALA A 14 24.78 23.34 1.84
N PHE A 15 23.69 23.73 1.17
CA PHE A 15 23.65 24.89 0.27
C PHE A 15 23.53 26.23 0.99
N GLN A 16 23.26 26.23 2.29
CA GLN A 16 23.40 27.41 3.16
C GLN A 16 24.79 27.54 3.78
N GLY A 17 25.77 26.69 3.40
CA GLY A 17 27.11 26.70 3.97
C GLY A 17 27.19 26.26 5.45
N ARG A 18 26.17 25.49 5.94
CA ARG A 18 26.07 25.07 7.34
C ARG A 18 26.48 23.60 7.58
N LEU A 19 27.02 22.94 6.55
CA LEU A 19 27.43 21.54 6.60
C LEU A 19 28.93 21.35 6.73
N THR A 20 29.69 22.31 6.22
CA THR A 20 31.17 22.32 6.23
C THR A 20 31.69 23.67 6.73
N GLU A 21 32.94 23.67 7.19
CA GLU A 21 33.64 24.89 7.56
C GLU A 21 34.49 25.37 6.38
N TRP A 22 34.46 26.67 6.12
CA TRP A 22 35.29 27.32 5.13
C TRP A 22 36.73 27.46 5.68
N SER A 23 37.73 27.38 4.79
CA SER A 23 39.13 27.63 5.09
C SER A 23 39.66 28.76 4.23
N HIS A 24 40.47 29.63 4.80
CA HIS A 24 41.15 30.74 4.05
C HIS A 24 41.96 30.26 2.83
N ASN A 25 42.43 28.99 2.86
CA ASN A 25 43.19 28.38 1.76
C ASN A 25 42.32 27.95 0.57
N ASP A 26 41.00 27.98 0.71
CA ASP A 26 40.07 27.53 -0.33
C ASP A 26 39.85 28.54 -1.44
N GLY A 27 40.22 29.81 -1.22
CA GLY A 27 39.81 30.91 -2.04
C GLY A 27 38.35 31.32 -1.80
N THR A 28 37.77 32.05 -2.74
CA THR A 28 36.38 32.54 -2.65
C THR A 28 35.56 32.11 -3.85
N GLY A 29 34.22 32.09 -3.68
CA GLY A 29 33.27 31.88 -4.78
C GLY A 29 33.31 32.98 -5.82
N THR A 30 33.66 34.23 -5.39
CA THR A 30 33.84 35.37 -6.28
C THR A 30 35.02 35.15 -7.22
N GLU A 31 36.18 34.71 -6.70
CA GLU A 31 37.35 34.38 -7.54
C GLU A 31 37.03 33.26 -8.55
N LEU A 32 36.29 32.23 -8.13
CA LEU A 32 35.85 31.16 -9.02
C LEU A 32 34.92 31.70 -10.11
N LEU A 33 33.96 32.58 -9.75
CA LEU A 33 33.05 33.20 -10.72
C LEU A 33 33.78 34.07 -11.74
N GLU A 34 34.82 34.81 -11.33
CA GLU A 34 35.68 35.60 -12.21
C GLU A 34 36.49 34.70 -13.17
N ALA A 35 37.00 33.56 -12.69
CA ALA A 35 37.68 32.59 -13.53
C ALA A 35 36.74 32.01 -14.60
N ILE A 36 35.51 31.66 -14.21
CA ILE A 36 34.46 31.17 -15.11
C ILE A 36 34.12 32.22 -16.18
N LYS A 37 33.89 33.47 -15.79
CA LYS A 37 33.59 34.55 -16.71
C LYS A 37 34.76 34.80 -17.68
N SER A 38 36.00 34.75 -17.20
CA SER A 38 37.21 34.93 -18.02
C SER A 38 37.33 33.83 -19.07
N GLU A 39 37.08 32.56 -18.68
CA GLU A 39 37.11 31.44 -19.63
C GLU A 39 35.97 31.52 -20.66
N LYS A 40 34.74 31.86 -20.23
CA LYS A 40 33.59 32.10 -21.13
C LYS A 40 33.94 33.18 -22.16
N LEU A 41 34.55 34.30 -21.75
CA LEU A 41 35.00 35.38 -22.66
C LEU A 41 36.11 34.89 -23.61
N ARG A 42 37.06 34.09 -23.14
CA ARG A 42 38.12 33.50 -23.97
C ARG A 42 37.52 32.63 -25.09
N LEU A 43 36.56 31.78 -24.77
CA LEU A 43 35.86 30.91 -25.73
C LEU A 43 35.02 31.70 -26.74
N ILE A 44 34.38 32.82 -26.32
CA ILE A 44 33.66 33.74 -27.22
C ILE A 44 34.63 34.40 -28.19
N LYS A 45 35.78 34.94 -27.71
CA LYS A 45 36.81 35.57 -28.55
C LYS A 45 37.41 34.60 -29.55
N ALA A 46 37.61 33.33 -29.13
CA ALA A 46 38.07 32.23 -29.99
C ALA A 46 37.00 31.71 -30.96
N LYS A 47 35.77 32.24 -30.93
CA LYS A 47 34.61 31.83 -31.73
C LYS A 47 34.20 30.35 -31.54
N VAL A 48 34.60 29.78 -30.42
CA VAL A 48 34.18 28.40 -30.02
C VAL A 48 32.74 28.41 -29.57
N ILE A 49 32.30 29.44 -28.85
CA ILE A 49 30.91 29.62 -28.43
C ILE A 49 30.40 30.98 -28.91
N LYS A 50 29.08 31.10 -29.05
CA LYS A 50 28.43 32.38 -29.41
C LYS A 50 28.23 33.22 -28.17
N LYS A 51 28.31 34.57 -28.36
CA LYS A 51 27.92 35.50 -27.30
C LYS A 51 26.41 35.37 -27.06
N GLU A 52 26.03 35.09 -25.83
CA GLU A 52 24.64 35.03 -25.37
C GLU A 52 24.21 36.42 -24.85
N LYS A 53 22.90 36.60 -24.66
CA LYS A 53 22.35 37.79 -24.02
C LYS A 53 22.78 37.78 -22.55
N GLU A 54 23.23 38.91 -22.05
CA GLU A 54 23.59 39.08 -20.64
C GLU A 54 22.36 38.87 -19.74
N LEU A 55 22.55 38.11 -18.67
CA LEU A 55 21.51 37.89 -17.65
C LEU A 55 21.41 39.17 -16.77
N PRO A 56 20.24 39.46 -16.20
CA PRO A 56 20.07 40.59 -15.31
C PRO A 56 20.95 40.46 -14.06
N ALA A 57 21.22 41.56 -13.39
CA ALA A 57 21.91 41.50 -12.10
C ALA A 57 21.04 40.77 -11.08
N ILE A 58 21.65 39.88 -10.29
CA ILE A 58 20.95 39.19 -9.16
C ILE A 58 20.68 40.25 -8.09
N THR A 59 19.41 40.40 -7.71
CA THR A 59 18.97 41.32 -6.66
C THR A 59 18.68 40.54 -5.35
N GLU A 60 18.53 41.27 -4.24
CA GLU A 60 18.20 40.66 -2.95
C GLU A 60 16.87 39.89 -3.00
N ASP A 61 15.90 40.35 -3.80
CA ASP A 61 14.60 39.67 -3.98
C ASP A 61 14.71 38.34 -4.73
N ASP A 62 15.80 38.13 -5.48
CA ASP A 62 16.03 36.88 -6.23
C ASP A 62 16.69 35.79 -5.35
N ILE A 63 17.29 36.19 -4.21
CA ILE A 63 18.10 35.32 -3.35
C ILE A 63 17.17 34.38 -2.54
N PRO A 64 17.28 33.06 -2.70
CA PRO A 64 16.37 32.13 -2.05
C PRO A 64 16.69 31.84 -0.57
N PHE A 65 17.92 32.15 -0.11
CA PHE A 65 18.41 31.96 1.27
C PHE A 65 19.80 32.61 1.44
N ASP A 66 20.23 32.79 2.69
CA ASP A 66 21.55 33.34 3.01
C ASP A 66 22.65 32.29 2.76
N ILE A 67 23.81 32.78 2.30
CA ILE A 67 25.04 32.02 2.09
C ILE A 67 26.23 32.70 2.79
N PRO A 68 27.35 31.97 3.06
CA PRO A 68 28.56 32.55 3.62
C PRO A 68 29.12 33.69 2.72
N GLU A 69 29.76 34.67 3.35
CA GLU A 69 30.39 35.81 2.61
C GLU A 69 31.49 35.35 1.64
N SER A 70 32.13 34.22 1.89
CA SER A 70 33.10 33.60 1.00
C SER A 70 32.53 33.01 -0.29
N TRP A 71 31.19 32.87 -0.38
CA TRP A 71 30.51 32.34 -1.56
C TRP A 71 30.04 33.47 -2.47
N ALA A 72 29.65 33.13 -3.71
CA ALA A 72 29.02 34.06 -4.65
C ALA A 72 27.68 33.47 -5.12
N TRP A 73 26.76 34.37 -5.48
CA TRP A 73 25.59 33.98 -6.25
C TRP A 73 25.90 34.05 -7.75
N ALA A 74 25.49 33.02 -8.49
CA ALA A 74 25.66 32.95 -9.93
C ALA A 74 24.42 32.38 -10.62
N TYR A 75 24.26 32.67 -11.89
CA TYR A 75 23.28 31.95 -12.72
C TYR A 75 23.91 30.67 -13.27
N VAL A 76 23.12 29.61 -13.38
CA VAL A 76 23.53 28.35 -14.04
C VAL A 76 24.02 28.62 -15.46
N GLY A 77 23.39 29.57 -16.20
CA GLY A 77 23.81 29.98 -17.53
C GLY A 77 25.18 30.71 -17.58
N ASP A 78 25.67 31.19 -16.45
CA ASP A 78 27.04 31.73 -16.37
C ASP A 78 28.07 30.66 -16.05
N VAL A 79 27.69 29.64 -15.28
CA VAL A 79 28.58 28.57 -14.84
C VAL A 79 28.79 27.50 -15.91
N PHE A 80 27.75 27.24 -16.74
CA PHE A 80 27.75 26.14 -17.68
C PHE A 80 27.55 26.56 -19.13
N LEU A 81 28.28 25.90 -20.03
CA LEU A 81 27.93 25.83 -21.44
C LEU A 81 26.67 24.93 -21.56
N HIS A 82 25.56 25.55 -21.85
CA HIS A 82 24.27 24.86 -21.96
C HIS A 82 23.91 24.59 -23.43
N ASN A 83 23.54 23.37 -23.70
CA ASN A 83 22.99 22.96 -24.99
C ASN A 83 21.80 22.00 -24.83
N THR A 84 20.89 22.06 -25.80
CA THR A 84 19.85 21.04 -26.00
C THR A 84 20.18 20.17 -27.19
N GLY A 85 19.60 18.97 -27.20
CA GLY A 85 19.82 18.01 -28.24
C GLY A 85 19.05 18.24 -29.54
N LYS A 86 19.04 17.25 -30.40
CA LYS A 86 18.36 17.27 -31.70
C LYS A 86 16.91 16.78 -31.55
N ALA A 87 15.98 17.45 -32.25
CA ALA A 87 14.60 16.96 -32.34
C ALA A 87 14.56 15.62 -33.10
N GLN A 88 13.75 14.69 -32.63
CA GLN A 88 13.53 13.41 -33.30
C GLN A 88 12.57 13.65 -34.48
N ASN A 89 13.11 13.65 -35.71
CA ASN A 89 12.31 13.76 -36.92
C ASN A 89 12.11 12.38 -37.55
N SER A 90 10.86 12.03 -37.82
CA SER A 90 10.47 10.80 -38.54
C SER A 90 10.83 10.84 -40.04
N SER A 91 11.08 12.04 -40.60
CA SER A 91 11.44 12.28 -42.00
C SER A 91 12.89 12.77 -42.15
N GLY A 92 13.82 12.24 -41.33
CA GLY A 92 15.20 12.70 -41.31
C GLY A 92 15.91 12.55 -42.64
N SER A 93 16.58 13.62 -43.08
CA SER A 93 17.56 13.58 -44.18
C SER A 93 18.59 12.51 -43.87
N ALA A 94 18.80 11.59 -44.82
CA ALA A 94 19.72 10.46 -44.71
C ALA A 94 21.20 10.85 -44.55
N ASN A 95 21.51 12.14 -44.43
CA ASN A 95 22.89 12.69 -44.41
C ASN A 95 23.29 12.98 -42.94
N GLY A 96 24.15 12.14 -42.38
CA GLY A 96 24.76 12.35 -41.07
C GLY A 96 25.38 11.04 -40.53
N ILE A 97 26.11 11.18 -39.43
CA ILE A 97 26.71 10.06 -38.71
C ILE A 97 25.70 9.52 -37.73
N VAL A 98 25.34 8.26 -37.83
CA VAL A 98 24.43 7.59 -36.92
C VAL A 98 25.05 7.50 -35.53
N ARG A 99 24.36 7.94 -34.51
CA ARG A 99 24.78 7.89 -33.11
C ARG A 99 23.60 7.51 -32.20
N LYS A 100 23.92 6.78 -31.13
CA LYS A 100 23.01 6.57 -30.01
C LYS A 100 22.65 7.89 -29.35
N PHE A 101 21.41 8.02 -28.88
CA PHE A 101 21.00 9.22 -28.21
C PHE A 101 20.11 8.94 -26.99
N ILE A 102 20.26 9.80 -25.98
CA ILE A 102 19.54 9.77 -24.73
C ILE A 102 18.31 10.69 -24.81
N THR A 103 17.19 10.16 -24.34
CA THR A 103 15.91 10.89 -24.18
C THR A 103 15.59 11.06 -22.71
N THR A 104 14.55 11.83 -22.37
CA THR A 104 14.07 11.98 -20.99
C THR A 104 13.69 10.63 -20.35
N SER A 105 13.25 9.63 -21.11
CA SER A 105 12.94 8.30 -20.60
C SER A 105 14.16 7.46 -20.18
N ASN A 106 15.35 7.86 -20.63
CA ASN A 106 16.60 7.19 -20.27
C ASN A 106 17.26 7.80 -19.02
N VAL A 107 16.90 9.03 -18.64
CA VAL A 107 17.52 9.77 -17.52
C VAL A 107 16.70 9.57 -16.26
N TYR A 108 17.31 9.06 -15.20
CA TYR A 108 16.77 8.97 -13.85
C TYR A 108 17.66 9.77 -12.87
N TRP A 109 17.26 9.87 -11.61
CA TRP A 109 18.11 10.53 -10.62
C TRP A 109 19.45 9.80 -10.47
N ASN A 110 20.53 10.47 -10.89
CA ASN A 110 21.93 10.01 -10.93
C ASN A 110 22.14 8.62 -11.57
N ARG A 111 21.29 8.20 -12.48
CA ARG A 111 21.44 6.95 -13.23
C ARG A 111 20.79 7.03 -14.60
N PHE A 112 21.17 6.11 -15.48
CA PHE A 112 20.61 5.99 -16.82
C PHE A 112 20.02 4.58 -17.04
N ASP A 113 18.92 4.53 -17.80
CA ASP A 113 18.36 3.27 -18.29
C ASP A 113 18.72 3.14 -19.78
N PHE A 114 19.59 2.20 -20.09
CA PHE A 114 20.03 1.89 -21.44
C PHE A 114 19.22 0.80 -22.15
N SER A 115 18.18 0.30 -21.55
CA SER A 115 17.39 -0.81 -22.12
C SER A 115 16.71 -0.46 -23.45
N LYS A 116 16.45 0.82 -23.71
CA LYS A 116 15.74 1.34 -24.90
C LYS A 116 16.42 2.56 -25.48
N VAL A 117 17.73 2.48 -25.74
CA VAL A 117 18.48 3.55 -26.41
C VAL A 117 18.20 3.48 -27.91
N LYS A 118 17.88 4.64 -28.51
CA LYS A 118 17.61 4.80 -29.94
C LYS A 118 18.82 5.38 -30.66
N GLU A 119 18.79 5.27 -31.99
CA GLU A 119 19.81 5.84 -32.86
C GLU A 119 19.17 6.76 -33.90
N MET A 120 19.89 7.83 -34.28
CA MET A 120 19.51 8.71 -35.38
C MET A 120 20.77 9.36 -36.02
N PRO A 121 20.66 9.87 -37.26
CA PRO A 121 21.78 10.57 -37.90
C PRO A 121 21.94 11.99 -37.32
N PHE A 122 23.22 12.43 -37.16
CA PHE A 122 23.63 13.75 -36.73
C PHE A 122 24.63 14.33 -37.73
N THR A 123 24.46 15.58 -38.11
CA THR A 123 25.47 16.35 -38.84
C THR A 123 26.67 16.70 -37.96
N GLU A 124 27.81 17.05 -38.50
CA GLU A 124 28.99 17.49 -37.70
C GLU A 124 28.66 18.62 -36.72
N LYS A 125 27.91 19.63 -37.17
CA LYS A 125 27.47 20.76 -36.31
C LYS A 125 26.52 20.29 -35.17
N GLU A 126 25.68 19.28 -35.44
CA GLU A 126 24.81 18.71 -34.42
C GLU A 126 25.61 17.86 -33.43
N LEU A 127 26.66 17.16 -33.89
CA LEU A 127 27.54 16.40 -33.00
C LEU A 127 28.26 17.31 -32.00
N GLU A 128 28.81 18.44 -32.47
CA GLU A 128 29.44 19.43 -31.58
C GLU A 128 28.51 19.89 -30.46
N ARG A 129 27.24 20.09 -30.78
CA ARG A 129 26.21 20.54 -29.83
C ARG A 129 25.65 19.45 -28.98
N CYS A 130 25.36 18.27 -29.54
CA CYS A 130 24.56 17.22 -28.90
C CYS A 130 25.38 16.17 -28.19
N THR A 131 26.70 16.05 -28.44
CA THR A 131 27.55 15.01 -27.85
C THR A 131 27.76 15.26 -26.37
N VAL A 132 27.44 14.20 -25.58
CA VAL A 132 27.66 14.14 -24.15
C VAL A 132 29.02 13.53 -23.87
N ARG A 133 29.72 14.09 -22.90
CA ARG A 133 31.04 13.63 -22.43
C ARG A 133 31.04 13.45 -20.92
N LYS A 134 31.97 12.64 -20.43
CA LYS A 134 32.17 12.44 -19.01
C LYS A 134 32.25 13.77 -18.25
N GLY A 135 31.46 13.88 -17.16
CA GLY A 135 31.35 15.09 -16.37
C GLY A 135 30.24 16.07 -16.82
N ASP A 136 29.50 15.77 -17.90
CA ASP A 136 28.31 16.56 -18.25
C ASP A 136 27.15 16.25 -17.31
N LEU A 137 26.41 17.28 -16.87
CA LEU A 137 25.14 17.11 -16.16
C LEU A 137 23.99 17.17 -17.18
N LEU A 138 23.20 16.09 -17.24
CA LEU A 138 22.01 16.01 -18.08
C LEU A 138 20.77 16.32 -17.25
N VAL A 139 19.91 17.22 -17.76
CA VAL A 139 18.67 17.65 -17.07
C VAL A 139 17.49 17.48 -18.00
N CYS A 140 16.41 16.88 -17.54
CA CYS A 140 15.19 16.68 -18.30
C CYS A 140 14.38 17.98 -18.40
N GLU A 141 14.01 18.37 -19.64
CA GLU A 141 13.10 19.49 -19.92
C GLU A 141 11.65 19.15 -19.57
N GLY A 142 11.21 17.92 -19.87
CA GLY A 142 9.82 17.49 -19.75
C GLY A 142 9.67 16.12 -19.11
N GLY A 143 8.42 15.69 -18.93
CA GLY A 143 8.06 14.51 -18.15
C GLY A 143 8.22 14.81 -16.67
N ASP A 144 9.24 14.25 -16.02
CA ASP A 144 9.67 14.67 -14.70
C ASP A 144 10.71 15.81 -14.83
N CYS A 145 10.21 17.01 -15.04
CA CYS A 145 10.96 18.22 -15.30
C CYS A 145 12.00 18.48 -14.20
N GLY A 146 13.26 18.74 -14.58
CA GLY A 146 14.38 18.96 -13.65
C GLY A 146 15.08 17.70 -13.17
N ARG A 147 14.57 16.50 -13.49
CA ARG A 147 15.27 15.24 -13.20
C ARG A 147 16.62 15.22 -13.90
N SER A 148 17.69 14.89 -13.16
CA SER A 148 19.05 15.03 -13.65
C SER A 148 19.95 13.85 -13.31
N ALA A 149 20.99 13.67 -14.12
CA ALA A 149 22.04 12.68 -13.90
C ALA A 149 23.37 13.14 -14.49
N ILE A 150 24.45 12.73 -13.84
CA ILE A 150 25.82 13.01 -14.29
C ILE A 150 26.25 11.90 -15.23
N TRP A 151 26.86 12.26 -16.36
CA TRP A 151 27.42 11.29 -17.28
C TRP A 151 28.82 10.87 -16.85
N TYR A 152 28.94 9.71 -16.24
CA TYR A 152 30.22 9.16 -15.77
C TYR A 152 30.91 8.22 -16.76
N TYR A 153 30.29 7.97 -17.92
CA TYR A 153 30.76 6.99 -18.90
C TYR A 153 31.77 7.63 -19.86
N ASP A 154 32.74 6.83 -20.28
CA ASP A 154 33.72 7.24 -21.30
C ASP A 154 33.16 7.16 -22.74
N GLU A 155 32.04 6.41 -22.94
CA GLU A 155 31.31 6.36 -24.21
C GLU A 155 30.58 7.67 -24.48
N GLU A 156 30.82 8.25 -25.65
CA GLU A 156 30.10 9.43 -26.12
C GLU A 156 28.73 9.04 -26.69
N VAL A 157 27.69 9.72 -26.27
CA VAL A 157 26.32 9.61 -26.81
C VAL A 157 25.81 11.00 -27.17
N CYS A 158 24.72 11.06 -27.93
CA CYS A 158 24.03 12.33 -28.18
C CYS A 158 22.80 12.49 -27.29
N ILE A 159 22.21 13.68 -27.26
CA ILE A 159 20.96 13.96 -26.55
C ILE A 159 19.87 14.40 -27.52
N GLN A 160 18.63 14.07 -27.14
CA GLN A 160 17.40 14.52 -27.79
C GLN A 160 17.00 15.91 -27.25
N ASN A 161 16.23 16.68 -28.02
CA ASN A 161 15.88 18.09 -27.74
C ASN A 161 15.24 18.37 -26.37
N HIS A 162 14.63 17.38 -25.74
CA HIS A 162 14.05 17.51 -24.37
C HIS A 162 15.01 17.12 -23.25
N VAL A 163 16.30 17.00 -23.57
CA VAL A 163 17.38 16.81 -22.59
C VAL A 163 18.39 17.95 -22.75
N HIS A 164 18.60 18.64 -21.65
CA HIS A 164 19.62 19.68 -21.55
C HIS A 164 20.94 19.06 -21.13
N ARG A 165 22.04 19.55 -21.70
CA ARG A 165 23.41 19.24 -21.29
C ARG A 165 24.06 20.48 -20.72
N LEU A 166 24.51 20.36 -19.48
CA LEU A 166 25.26 21.39 -18.77
C LEU A 166 26.73 20.95 -18.66
N ARG A 167 27.65 21.65 -19.33
CA ARG A 167 29.08 21.41 -19.28
C ARG A 167 29.76 22.59 -18.64
N PRO A 168 30.54 22.41 -17.55
CA PRO A 168 31.16 23.53 -16.88
C PRO A 168 32.24 24.21 -17.73
N TYR A 169 32.40 25.53 -17.61
CA TYR A 169 33.44 26.26 -18.32
C TYR A 169 34.84 26.04 -17.72
N VAL A 170 34.92 25.80 -16.40
CA VAL A 170 36.14 25.49 -15.67
C VAL A 170 35.91 24.28 -14.78
N GLU A 171 36.94 23.76 -14.12
CA GLU A 171 36.77 22.66 -13.16
C GLU A 171 35.91 23.09 -11.96
N ILE A 172 34.81 22.37 -11.74
CA ILE A 172 33.92 22.50 -10.59
C ILE A 172 33.47 21.12 -10.18
N SER A 173 32.89 20.95 -8.98
CA SER A 173 32.23 19.67 -8.64
C SER A 173 30.86 19.59 -9.30
N ILE A 174 30.72 18.72 -10.27
CA ILE A 174 29.44 18.51 -10.96
C ILE A 174 28.39 17.86 -10.06
N GLU A 175 28.84 17.06 -9.09
CA GLU A 175 28.01 16.41 -8.06
C GLU A 175 27.34 17.45 -7.16
N TYR A 176 28.04 18.55 -6.85
CA TYR A 176 27.47 19.68 -6.11
C TYR A 176 26.23 20.23 -6.83
N PHE A 177 26.33 20.48 -8.13
CA PHE A 177 25.22 20.98 -8.93
C PHE A 177 24.12 19.94 -9.13
N TYR A 178 24.45 18.65 -9.24
CA TYR A 178 23.46 17.58 -9.23
C TYR A 178 22.59 17.62 -7.95
N HIS A 179 23.21 17.71 -6.78
CA HIS A 179 22.49 17.81 -5.52
C HIS A 179 21.68 19.11 -5.40
N LEU A 180 22.16 20.20 -5.96
CA LEU A 180 21.43 21.46 -6.02
C LEU A 180 20.14 21.32 -6.87
N PHE A 181 20.26 20.73 -8.07
CA PHE A 181 19.09 20.47 -8.92
C PHE A 181 18.09 19.54 -8.24
N TYR A 182 18.57 18.54 -7.52
CA TYR A 182 17.72 17.66 -6.70
C TYR A 182 16.96 18.48 -5.65
N LEU A 183 17.65 19.26 -4.84
CA LEU A 183 17.03 20.12 -3.83
C LEU A 183 15.99 21.05 -4.47
N TYR A 184 16.36 21.77 -5.52
CA TYR A 184 15.49 22.74 -6.15
C TYR A 184 14.25 22.11 -6.79
N LYS A 185 14.36 20.91 -7.31
CA LYS A 185 13.22 20.13 -7.82
C LYS A 185 12.22 19.83 -6.69
N PHE A 186 12.67 19.25 -5.60
CA PHE A 186 11.79 18.78 -4.53
C PHE A 186 11.33 19.90 -3.59
N THR A 187 11.98 21.07 -3.61
CA THR A 187 11.52 22.28 -2.91
C THR A 187 10.73 23.24 -3.81
N GLY A 188 10.44 22.86 -5.08
CA GLY A 188 9.63 23.65 -6.00
C GLY A 188 10.32 24.91 -6.55
N LYS A 189 11.65 25.02 -6.39
CA LYS A 189 12.44 26.14 -6.92
C LYS A 189 12.76 25.99 -8.41
N LEU A 190 12.74 24.77 -8.97
CA LEU A 190 12.74 24.54 -10.41
C LEU A 190 11.30 24.57 -10.93
N ARG A 191 10.85 25.71 -11.40
CA ARG A 191 9.49 25.88 -11.93
C ARG A 191 9.51 25.81 -13.45
N GLY A 192 8.86 24.80 -14.02
CA GLY A 192 8.53 24.76 -15.45
C GLY A 192 7.39 25.74 -15.78
N ARG A 193 7.39 26.29 -17.01
CA ARG A 193 6.27 27.09 -17.54
C ARG A 193 5.38 26.20 -18.43
N GLY A 194 4.06 26.37 -18.33
CA GLY A 194 3.07 25.72 -19.18
C GLY A 194 1.82 25.26 -18.42
N VAL A 195 0.67 25.26 -19.11
CA VAL A 195 -0.60 24.71 -18.60
C VAL A 195 -0.68 23.25 -19.05
N GLY A 196 -0.61 22.31 -18.11
CA GLY A 196 -0.67 20.85 -18.36
C GLY A 196 0.70 20.17 -18.31
N ILE A 197 1.52 20.22 -19.36
CA ILE A 197 2.89 19.67 -19.33
C ILE A 197 3.86 20.81 -19.00
N GLN A 198 4.39 20.80 -17.78
CA GLN A 198 5.41 21.78 -17.39
C GLN A 198 6.76 21.39 -18.04
N GLY A 199 7.34 22.31 -18.82
CA GLY A 199 8.65 22.16 -19.42
C GLY A 199 9.66 23.14 -18.80
N LEU A 200 10.88 22.69 -18.55
CA LEU A 200 11.99 23.53 -18.10
C LEU A 200 12.72 24.04 -19.33
N SER A 201 12.34 25.27 -19.82
CA SER A 201 12.92 25.83 -21.02
C SER A 201 14.41 26.17 -20.83
N ASN A 202 15.14 26.39 -21.95
CA ASN A 202 16.53 26.88 -21.96
C ASN A 202 16.71 28.13 -21.10
N GLU A 203 15.82 29.09 -21.27
CA GLU A 203 15.86 30.35 -20.53
C GLU A 203 15.63 30.14 -19.04
N ALA A 204 14.71 29.21 -18.67
CA ALA A 204 14.45 28.89 -17.28
C ALA A 204 15.67 28.24 -16.60
N ILE A 205 16.39 27.34 -17.29
CA ILE A 205 17.64 26.76 -16.76
C ILE A 205 18.74 27.84 -16.63
N HIS A 206 18.91 28.72 -17.63
CA HIS A 206 19.90 29.78 -17.57
C HIS A 206 19.68 30.72 -16.38
N GLN A 207 18.42 31.00 -16.03
CA GLN A 207 18.04 31.88 -14.93
C GLN A 207 17.97 31.20 -13.56
N VAL A 208 18.31 29.92 -13.45
CA VAL A 208 18.45 29.28 -12.15
C VAL A 208 19.61 29.88 -11.39
N ILE A 209 19.32 30.45 -10.22
CA ILE A 209 20.33 31.03 -9.34
C ILE A 209 20.93 29.93 -8.48
N CYS A 210 22.23 29.86 -8.41
CA CYS A 210 22.98 28.87 -7.67
C CYS A 210 24.01 29.51 -6.73
N PRO A 211 24.14 29.02 -5.50
CA PRO A 211 25.22 29.38 -4.61
C PRO A 211 26.52 28.76 -5.15
N LEU A 212 27.59 29.53 -5.19
CA LEU A 212 28.88 29.12 -5.75
C LEU A 212 29.96 29.23 -4.68
N PRO A 213 30.24 28.16 -3.92
CA PRO A 213 31.42 28.08 -3.04
C PRO A 213 32.71 27.89 -3.87
N PRO A 214 33.89 28.13 -3.29
CA PRO A 214 35.14 27.70 -3.91
C PRO A 214 35.21 26.19 -4.13
N LEU A 215 35.94 25.74 -5.18
CA LEU A 215 35.96 24.32 -5.58
C LEU A 215 36.31 23.34 -4.44
N ALA A 216 37.26 23.71 -3.60
CA ALA A 216 37.65 22.85 -2.48
C ALA A 216 36.48 22.64 -1.51
N GLU A 217 35.68 23.65 -1.25
CA GLU A 217 34.51 23.58 -0.40
C GLU A 217 33.36 22.81 -1.08
N GLN A 218 33.14 22.98 -2.39
CA GLN A 218 32.19 22.16 -3.15
C GLN A 218 32.47 20.65 -2.95
N LYS A 219 33.76 20.25 -3.09
CA LYS A 219 34.19 18.86 -2.89
C LYS A 219 33.94 18.36 -1.47
N ARG A 220 34.17 19.19 -0.43
CA ARG A 220 33.88 18.82 0.97
C ARG A 220 32.38 18.70 1.24
N ILE A 221 31.57 19.61 0.71
CA ILE A 221 30.11 19.56 0.81
C ILE A 221 29.61 18.25 0.21
N VAL A 222 30.03 17.91 -1.02
CA VAL A 222 29.66 16.65 -1.68
C VAL A 222 30.06 15.45 -0.84
N ALA A 223 31.30 15.39 -0.34
CA ALA A 223 31.75 14.30 0.51
C ALA A 223 30.87 14.11 1.76
N LYS A 224 30.43 15.23 2.38
CA LYS A 224 29.54 15.16 3.54
C LYS A 224 28.12 14.73 3.19
N ILE A 225 27.60 15.14 2.03
CA ILE A 225 26.31 14.65 1.52
C ILE A 225 26.40 13.14 1.27
N GLU A 226 27.43 12.67 0.55
CA GLU A 226 27.63 11.27 0.23
C GLU A 226 27.85 10.40 1.48
N GLU A 227 28.54 10.91 2.51
CA GLU A 227 28.65 10.25 3.82
C GLU A 227 27.27 10.05 4.49
N SER A 228 26.34 10.98 4.26
CA SER A 228 25.01 10.91 4.86
C SER A 228 24.05 9.96 4.12
N ILE A 229 24.23 9.73 2.81
CA ILE A 229 23.31 8.90 1.99
C ILE A 229 23.11 7.49 2.57
N PRO A 230 24.14 6.71 2.95
CA PRO A 230 23.92 5.38 3.51
C PRO A 230 23.16 5.39 4.85
N LEU A 231 23.20 6.51 5.59
CA LEU A 231 22.45 6.67 6.84
C LEU A 231 20.99 6.96 6.53
N ILE A 232 20.73 7.76 5.51
CA ILE A 232 19.36 8.05 5.00
C ILE A 232 18.74 6.76 4.47
N ASP A 233 19.46 5.95 3.70
CA ASP A 233 18.98 4.66 3.17
C ASP A 233 18.62 3.68 4.30
N ARG A 234 19.44 3.60 5.36
CA ARG A 234 19.10 2.79 6.56
C ARG A 234 17.86 3.32 7.26
N TYR A 235 17.74 4.63 7.37
CA TYR A 235 16.57 5.27 7.97
C TYR A 235 15.32 4.98 7.13
N GLU A 236 15.39 5.05 5.80
CA GLU A 236 14.29 4.72 4.89
C GLU A 236 13.83 3.26 5.04
N GLN A 237 14.77 2.33 5.14
CA GLN A 237 14.45 0.91 5.39
C GLN A 237 13.75 0.70 6.73
N ALA A 238 14.23 1.38 7.79
CA ALA A 238 13.62 1.31 9.12
C ALA A 238 12.22 1.97 9.13
N TRP A 239 12.09 3.11 8.47
CA TRP A 239 10.84 3.85 8.30
C TRP A 239 9.77 3.01 7.57
N SER A 240 10.13 2.42 6.43
CA SER A 240 9.23 1.57 5.66
C SER A 240 8.75 0.36 6.47
N LYS A 241 9.65 -0.29 7.22
CA LYS A 241 9.28 -1.40 8.12
C LYS A 241 8.32 -0.94 9.22
N LEU A 242 8.56 0.23 9.80
CA LEU A 242 7.70 0.80 10.85
C LEU A 242 6.32 1.15 10.30
N GLU A 243 6.26 1.74 9.10
CA GLU A 243 4.98 2.03 8.44
C GLU A 243 4.18 0.76 8.12
N ASP A 244 4.83 -0.27 7.59
CA ASP A 244 4.20 -1.57 7.33
C ASP A 244 3.71 -2.21 8.63
N PHE A 245 4.54 -2.15 9.68
CA PHE A 245 4.16 -2.65 11.01
C PHE A 245 2.94 -1.90 11.55
N ASN A 246 2.94 -0.57 11.51
CA ASN A 246 1.83 0.25 11.99
C ASN A 246 0.53 -0.02 11.22
N LYS A 247 0.61 -0.22 9.90
CA LYS A 247 -0.56 -0.57 9.07
C LYS A 247 -1.15 -1.95 9.41
N ARG A 248 -0.29 -2.92 9.74
CA ARG A 248 -0.70 -4.30 10.05
C ARG A 248 -1.09 -4.49 11.50
N PHE A 249 -0.47 -3.74 12.41
CA PHE A 249 -0.60 -3.91 13.85
C PHE A 249 -2.05 -4.00 14.35
N PRO A 250 -3.02 -3.14 13.94
CA PRO A 250 -4.39 -3.24 14.42
C PRO A 250 -5.06 -4.57 14.04
N VAL A 251 -4.79 -5.07 12.84
CA VAL A 251 -5.36 -6.33 12.34
C VAL A 251 -4.70 -7.54 13.02
N ASP A 252 -3.38 -7.52 13.15
CA ASP A 252 -2.62 -8.60 13.78
C ASP A 252 -2.95 -8.68 15.29
N MET A 253 -3.16 -7.52 15.94
CA MET A 253 -3.62 -7.45 17.33
C MET A 253 -5.02 -8.03 17.49
N GLN A 254 -5.99 -7.68 16.62
CA GLN A 254 -7.34 -8.25 16.64
C GLN A 254 -7.29 -9.79 16.51
N LYS A 255 -6.49 -10.31 15.57
CA LYS A 255 -6.32 -11.76 15.40
C LYS A 255 -5.72 -12.42 16.64
N SER A 256 -4.70 -11.80 17.23
CA SER A 256 -4.06 -12.30 18.44
C SER A 256 -5.03 -12.35 19.62
N ILE A 257 -5.85 -11.32 19.82
CA ILE A 257 -6.86 -11.25 20.88
C ILE A 257 -7.92 -12.33 20.67
N LEU A 258 -8.44 -12.49 19.45
CA LEU A 258 -9.38 -13.58 19.12
C LEU A 258 -8.74 -14.95 19.38
N GLN A 259 -7.49 -15.14 19.01
CA GLN A 259 -6.77 -16.38 19.25
C GLN A 259 -6.62 -16.67 20.75
N MET A 260 -6.28 -15.67 21.56
CA MET A 260 -6.22 -15.81 23.03
C MET A 260 -7.58 -16.16 23.61
N ALA A 261 -8.65 -15.54 23.12
CA ALA A 261 -10.02 -15.82 23.57
C ALA A 261 -10.41 -17.29 23.32
N ILE A 262 -10.15 -17.76 22.10
CA ILE A 262 -10.54 -19.12 21.67
C ILE A 262 -9.65 -20.20 22.30
N GLN A 263 -8.47 -19.87 22.77
CA GLN A 263 -7.60 -20.78 23.52
C GLN A 263 -7.80 -20.72 25.05
N GLY A 264 -8.81 -20.00 25.55
CA GLY A 264 -9.07 -19.86 26.97
C GLY A 264 -8.02 -19.04 27.73
N LYS A 265 -7.28 -18.15 27.03
CA LYS A 265 -6.21 -17.33 27.62
C LYS A 265 -6.62 -15.87 27.86
N LEU A 266 -7.83 -15.47 27.43
CA LEU A 266 -8.30 -14.10 27.56
C LEU A 266 -8.93 -13.80 28.91
N VAL A 267 -9.61 -14.77 29.51
CA VAL A 267 -10.22 -14.69 30.84
C VAL A 267 -9.79 -15.92 31.66
N PRO A 268 -9.74 -15.84 33.00
CA PRO A 268 -9.42 -16.99 33.83
C PRO A 268 -10.53 -18.05 33.74
N GLN A 269 -10.20 -19.32 33.82
CA GLN A 269 -11.17 -20.40 34.05
C GLN A 269 -11.56 -20.42 35.54
N LEU A 270 -12.85 -20.45 35.83
CA LEU A 270 -13.39 -20.47 37.18
C LEU A 270 -14.07 -21.81 37.44
N PRO A 271 -13.56 -22.67 38.36
CA PRO A 271 -14.11 -24.00 38.62
C PRO A 271 -15.58 -24.00 39.03
N GLU A 272 -16.04 -22.94 39.69
CA GLU A 272 -17.42 -22.72 40.11
C GLU A 272 -18.41 -22.54 38.96
N GLU A 273 -17.94 -22.25 37.75
CA GLU A 273 -18.79 -22.08 36.55
C GLU A 273 -19.14 -23.42 35.89
N GLY A 274 -18.62 -24.56 36.40
CA GLY A 274 -18.82 -25.89 35.86
C GLY A 274 -17.93 -26.19 34.67
N THR A 275 -18.33 -27.14 33.84
CA THR A 275 -17.55 -27.62 32.68
C THR A 275 -18.31 -27.51 31.36
N GLY A 276 -17.58 -27.44 30.26
CA GLY A 276 -18.14 -27.54 28.91
C GLY A 276 -18.81 -28.90 28.66
N GLU A 277 -18.34 -29.95 29.32
CA GLU A 277 -18.98 -31.30 29.24
C GLU A 277 -20.40 -31.30 29.83
N GLU A 278 -20.59 -30.74 31.02
CA GLU A 278 -21.92 -30.60 31.64
C GLU A 278 -22.87 -29.79 30.75
N LEU A 279 -22.38 -28.71 30.15
CA LEU A 279 -23.14 -27.90 29.21
C LEU A 279 -23.49 -28.69 27.94
N PHE A 280 -22.55 -29.44 27.40
CA PHE A 280 -22.75 -30.30 26.22
C PHE A 280 -23.81 -31.36 26.44
N GLN A 281 -23.87 -32.00 27.62
CA GLN A 281 -24.91 -32.96 27.96
C GLN A 281 -26.31 -32.34 27.92
N LYS A 282 -26.46 -31.09 28.38
CA LYS A 282 -27.75 -30.36 28.28
C LYS A 282 -28.13 -30.11 26.82
N ILE A 283 -27.16 -29.67 25.98
CA ILE A 283 -27.39 -29.49 24.54
C ILE A 283 -27.81 -30.80 23.86
N GLN A 284 -27.17 -31.92 24.21
CA GLN A 284 -27.53 -33.23 23.63
C GLN A 284 -28.92 -33.66 24.06
N ALA A 285 -29.33 -33.42 25.31
CA ALA A 285 -30.68 -33.70 25.78
C ALA A 285 -31.72 -32.87 25.00
N GLU A 286 -31.47 -31.57 24.79
CA GLU A 286 -32.31 -30.70 23.97
C GLU A 286 -32.39 -31.18 22.51
N LYS A 287 -31.24 -31.55 21.90
CA LYS A 287 -31.18 -32.12 20.55
C LYS A 287 -32.07 -33.37 20.42
N GLN A 288 -32.01 -34.28 21.39
CA GLN A 288 -32.85 -35.50 21.42
C GLN A 288 -34.32 -35.16 21.57
N LEU A 289 -34.67 -34.17 22.39
CA LEU A 289 -36.04 -33.70 22.53
C LEU A 289 -36.60 -33.17 21.22
N GLN A 290 -35.87 -32.30 20.55
CA GLN A 290 -36.26 -31.73 19.26
C GLN A 290 -36.39 -32.80 18.16
N ILE A 291 -35.54 -33.84 18.17
CA ILE A 291 -35.67 -34.98 17.26
C ILE A 291 -36.95 -35.78 17.55
N LYS A 292 -37.25 -36.04 18.82
CA LYS A 292 -38.47 -36.75 19.24
C LYS A 292 -39.74 -35.97 18.89
N CYS A 293 -39.74 -34.65 19.02
CA CYS A 293 -40.85 -33.78 18.64
C CYS A 293 -40.97 -33.55 17.13
N GLY A 294 -40.02 -34.09 16.33
CA GLY A 294 -40.03 -33.94 14.86
C GLY A 294 -39.63 -32.54 14.32
N THR A 295 -39.20 -31.65 15.20
CA THR A 295 -38.71 -30.30 14.83
C THR A 295 -37.30 -30.35 14.25
N LEU A 296 -36.50 -31.33 14.63
CA LEU A 296 -35.16 -31.57 14.10
C LEU A 296 -35.09 -32.98 13.49
N ARG A 297 -34.51 -33.07 12.28
CA ARG A 297 -34.23 -34.39 11.67
C ARG A 297 -32.96 -35.00 12.26
N LYS A 298 -32.98 -36.32 12.51
CA LYS A 298 -31.78 -37.03 12.93
C LYS A 298 -30.74 -37.00 11.83
N THR A 299 -29.56 -36.48 12.12
CA THR A 299 -28.36 -36.49 11.24
C THR A 299 -27.57 -37.79 11.48
N LYS A 300 -26.71 -38.16 10.53
CA LYS A 300 -25.73 -39.23 10.71
C LYS A 300 -24.73 -38.78 11.77
N ALA A 301 -24.47 -39.65 12.75
CA ALA A 301 -23.44 -39.36 13.75
C ALA A 301 -22.07 -39.16 13.08
N LEU A 302 -21.36 -38.11 13.50
CA LEU A 302 -20.01 -37.88 13.09
C LEU A 302 -19.04 -38.79 13.83
N THR A 303 -17.84 -38.98 13.27
CA THR A 303 -16.80 -39.79 13.91
C THR A 303 -16.27 -39.07 15.14
N GLU A 304 -15.79 -39.85 16.12
CA GLU A 304 -15.15 -39.28 17.30
C GLU A 304 -13.91 -38.42 16.90
N ILE A 305 -13.74 -37.29 17.57
CA ILE A 305 -12.61 -36.38 17.31
C ILE A 305 -11.38 -36.97 17.97
N THR A 306 -10.33 -37.21 17.20
CA THR A 306 -9.05 -37.71 17.68
C THR A 306 -8.08 -36.57 18.00
N GLU A 307 -7.06 -36.82 18.82
CA GLU A 307 -6.09 -35.78 19.25
C GLU A 307 -5.38 -35.11 18.07
N ASP A 308 -5.07 -35.86 17.02
CA ASP A 308 -4.43 -35.35 15.80
C ASP A 308 -5.31 -34.41 14.95
N GLN A 309 -6.62 -34.45 15.19
CA GLN A 309 -7.61 -33.59 14.53
C GLN A 309 -7.83 -32.25 15.26
N LEU A 310 -7.32 -32.12 16.48
CA LEU A 310 -7.53 -30.90 17.27
C LEU A 310 -6.91 -29.67 16.57
N PRO A 311 -7.67 -28.61 16.32
CA PRO A 311 -7.18 -27.44 15.62
C PRO A 311 -6.27 -26.55 16.49
N GLY A 312 -6.16 -26.85 17.78
CA GLY A 312 -5.36 -26.11 18.74
C GLY A 312 -5.41 -26.70 20.15
N THR A 313 -4.78 -26.03 21.10
CA THR A 313 -4.81 -26.40 22.52
C THR A 313 -5.90 -25.58 23.22
N PHE A 314 -6.73 -26.28 24.02
CA PHE A 314 -7.85 -25.72 24.76
C PHE A 314 -7.76 -26.12 26.25
N PRO A 315 -8.42 -25.38 27.17
CA PRO A 315 -8.54 -25.79 28.56
C PRO A 315 -9.25 -27.12 28.72
N ASP A 316 -8.84 -27.96 29.68
CA ASP A 316 -9.44 -29.25 29.98
C ASP A 316 -10.92 -29.11 30.43
N SER A 317 -11.32 -27.99 30.99
CA SER A 317 -12.70 -27.67 31.36
C SER A 317 -13.63 -27.43 30.16
N TRP A 318 -13.09 -27.28 28.94
CA TRP A 318 -13.89 -27.03 27.74
C TRP A 318 -14.25 -28.35 27.04
N LYS A 319 -15.42 -28.39 26.42
CA LYS A 319 -15.82 -29.49 25.56
C LYS A 319 -15.50 -29.27 24.12
N ILE A 320 -14.77 -30.18 23.49
CA ILE A 320 -14.51 -30.18 22.06
C ILE A 320 -15.60 -31.01 21.37
N CYS A 321 -16.24 -30.46 20.35
CA CYS A 321 -17.31 -31.08 19.59
C CYS A 321 -17.38 -30.51 18.16
N TYR A 322 -18.29 -31.04 17.35
CA TYR A 322 -18.60 -30.47 16.04
C TYR A 322 -19.69 -29.38 16.13
N ILE A 323 -19.72 -28.47 15.20
CA ILE A 323 -20.84 -27.51 15.09
C ILE A 323 -22.18 -28.26 14.91
N ASP A 324 -22.21 -29.37 14.18
CA ASP A 324 -23.43 -30.22 14.04
C ASP A 324 -23.96 -30.76 15.38
N ASP A 325 -23.11 -30.89 16.40
CA ASP A 325 -23.53 -31.34 17.72
C ASP A 325 -24.30 -30.28 18.50
N ILE A 326 -24.08 -29.00 18.21
CA ILE A 326 -24.61 -27.87 18.97
C ILE A 326 -25.54 -26.96 18.15
N ALA A 327 -25.68 -27.19 16.83
CA ALA A 327 -26.45 -26.35 15.95
C ALA A 327 -27.16 -27.13 14.84
N PHE A 328 -28.29 -26.61 14.39
CA PHE A 328 -28.90 -26.94 13.11
C PHE A 328 -28.31 -26.12 11.99
N VAL A 329 -27.61 -26.77 11.08
CA VAL A 329 -26.95 -26.10 9.93
C VAL A 329 -27.67 -26.45 8.63
N THR A 330 -28.15 -25.44 7.92
CA THR A 330 -28.88 -25.60 6.67
C THR A 330 -28.62 -24.51 5.66
N LYS A 331 -29.02 -24.75 4.42
CA LYS A 331 -29.09 -23.76 3.33
C LYS A 331 -30.35 -23.99 2.50
N LEU A 332 -30.71 -23.01 1.70
CA LEU A 332 -31.67 -23.19 0.61
C LEU A 332 -31.06 -24.14 -0.43
N ALA A 333 -31.77 -25.17 -0.82
CA ALA A 333 -31.29 -26.09 -1.84
C ALA A 333 -31.40 -25.46 -3.24
N GLY A 334 -30.46 -25.74 -4.14
CA GLY A 334 -30.43 -25.15 -5.47
C GLY A 334 -31.69 -25.41 -6.29
N PHE A 335 -32.28 -26.62 -6.17
CA PHE A 335 -33.53 -26.94 -6.84
C PHE A 335 -34.74 -26.19 -6.24
N GLU A 336 -34.78 -26.00 -4.89
CA GLU A 336 -35.80 -25.15 -4.24
C GLU A 336 -35.75 -23.72 -4.71
N TYR A 337 -34.51 -23.20 -4.88
CA TYR A 337 -34.34 -21.86 -5.44
C TYR A 337 -34.88 -21.77 -6.86
N SER A 338 -34.49 -22.68 -7.75
CA SER A 338 -34.87 -22.62 -9.17
C SER A 338 -36.34 -22.94 -9.41
N SER A 339 -36.95 -23.87 -8.63
CA SER A 339 -38.34 -24.29 -8.86
C SER A 339 -39.37 -23.47 -8.08
N VAL A 340 -39.01 -22.89 -6.93
CA VAL A 340 -39.96 -22.17 -6.06
C VAL A 340 -39.62 -20.70 -5.91
N ILE A 341 -38.38 -20.37 -5.52
CA ILE A 341 -38.00 -18.98 -5.19
C ILE A 341 -37.92 -18.09 -6.44
N ALA A 342 -37.23 -18.56 -7.50
CA ALA A 342 -36.91 -17.72 -8.67
C ALA A 342 -38.14 -17.21 -9.39
N SER A 343 -39.21 -18.01 -9.46
CA SER A 343 -40.48 -17.62 -10.09
C SER A 343 -41.39 -16.75 -9.23
N ASN A 344 -41.08 -16.61 -7.92
CA ASN A 344 -41.88 -15.87 -6.95
C ASN A 344 -41.14 -14.68 -6.34
N LEU A 345 -40.03 -14.22 -6.96
CA LEU A 345 -39.32 -13.03 -6.52
C LEU A 345 -40.23 -11.79 -6.65
N SER A 346 -40.19 -10.95 -5.63
CA SER A 346 -40.95 -9.71 -5.52
C SER A 346 -40.11 -8.57 -4.96
N THR A 347 -40.67 -7.36 -4.98
CA THR A 347 -40.08 -6.16 -4.40
C THR A 347 -40.49 -5.90 -2.94
N SER A 348 -41.42 -6.72 -2.42
CA SER A 348 -41.92 -6.61 -1.04
C SER A 348 -42.31 -7.99 -0.49
N GLY A 349 -42.43 -8.15 0.82
CA GLY A 349 -42.76 -9.40 1.50
C GLY A 349 -41.65 -9.85 2.44
N ILE A 350 -41.40 -11.15 2.48
CA ILE A 350 -40.34 -11.76 3.32
C ILE A 350 -38.99 -11.54 2.64
N PRO A 351 -38.01 -10.84 3.28
CA PRO A 351 -36.70 -10.56 2.70
C PRO A 351 -35.84 -11.81 2.58
N LEU A 352 -35.07 -11.89 1.50
CA LEU A 352 -34.11 -12.97 1.24
C LEU A 352 -32.70 -12.53 1.61
N PHE A 353 -32.10 -13.20 2.61
CA PHE A 353 -30.68 -13.07 2.88
C PHE A 353 -29.85 -13.77 1.80
N LYS A 354 -28.94 -13.06 1.19
CA LYS A 354 -27.94 -13.56 0.23
C LYS A 354 -26.53 -13.42 0.80
N GLY A 355 -25.55 -14.10 0.23
CA GLY A 355 -24.16 -14.03 0.69
C GLY A 355 -23.63 -12.61 0.87
N LYS A 356 -24.04 -11.65 0.01
CA LYS A 356 -23.63 -10.22 0.10
C LYS A 356 -24.18 -9.47 1.32
N ASN A 357 -25.25 -9.97 1.95
CA ASN A 357 -25.81 -9.37 3.16
C ASN A 357 -24.97 -9.65 4.40
N VAL A 358 -23.94 -10.52 4.29
CA VAL A 358 -23.07 -10.87 5.42
C VAL A 358 -21.67 -10.34 5.16
N GLN A 359 -21.24 -9.33 5.93
CA GLN A 359 -19.95 -8.68 5.75
C GLN A 359 -19.27 -8.36 7.10
N ASN A 360 -18.03 -8.81 7.27
CA ASN A 360 -17.16 -8.43 8.39
C ASN A 360 -17.81 -8.48 9.78
N GLY A 361 -18.62 -9.51 10.06
CA GLY A 361 -19.30 -9.69 11.35
C GLY A 361 -20.61 -8.90 11.49
N LYS A 362 -21.07 -8.22 10.45
CA LYS A 362 -22.30 -7.41 10.43
C LYS A 362 -23.23 -7.85 9.31
N LEU A 363 -24.53 -7.62 9.51
CA LEU A 363 -25.54 -7.80 8.48
C LEU A 363 -25.83 -6.48 7.79
N ILE A 364 -25.88 -6.52 6.45
CA ILE A 364 -26.42 -5.44 5.63
C ILE A 364 -27.87 -5.75 5.36
N LEU A 365 -28.77 -4.95 5.96
CA LEU A 365 -30.21 -5.13 5.89
C LEU A 365 -30.85 -4.46 4.68
N GLU A 366 -30.08 -4.21 3.63
CA GLU A 366 -30.58 -3.76 2.33
C GLU A 366 -30.86 -4.99 1.46
N PHE A 367 -32.16 -5.23 1.18
CA PHE A 367 -32.60 -6.44 0.47
C PHE A 367 -33.00 -6.08 -0.96
N GLU A 368 -32.49 -6.85 -1.92
CA GLU A 368 -32.83 -6.71 -3.35
C GLU A 368 -33.99 -7.59 -3.76
N SER A 369 -34.37 -8.57 -2.94
CA SER A 369 -35.33 -9.58 -3.30
C SER A 369 -36.12 -10.00 -2.08
N TYR A 370 -37.40 -10.17 -2.29
CA TYR A 370 -38.39 -10.63 -1.32
C TYR A 370 -39.20 -11.77 -1.93
N ILE A 371 -39.93 -12.51 -1.12
CA ILE A 371 -40.89 -13.51 -1.53
C ILE A 371 -42.21 -13.35 -0.76
N PRO A 372 -43.35 -13.76 -1.34
CA PRO A 372 -44.59 -13.85 -0.59
C PRO A 372 -44.47 -14.78 0.62
N GLU A 373 -45.21 -14.47 1.68
CA GLU A 373 -45.18 -15.29 2.92
C GLU A 373 -45.56 -16.75 2.66
N LYS A 374 -46.58 -16.99 1.83
CA LYS A 374 -46.99 -18.34 1.44
C LYS A 374 -45.86 -19.18 0.84
N VAL A 375 -45.02 -18.54 -0.01
CA VAL A 375 -43.85 -19.21 -0.60
C VAL A 375 -42.80 -19.53 0.43
N SER A 376 -42.59 -18.62 1.40
CA SER A 376 -41.70 -18.88 2.52
C SER A 376 -42.18 -20.07 3.37
N ASP A 377 -43.48 -20.20 3.58
CA ASP A 377 -44.09 -21.28 4.41
C ASP A 377 -44.01 -22.67 3.75
N GLU A 378 -43.89 -22.74 2.43
CA GLU A 378 -43.62 -23.96 1.69
C GLU A 378 -42.20 -24.52 1.94
N LEU A 379 -41.25 -23.70 2.41
CA LEU A 379 -39.85 -24.04 2.62
C LEU A 379 -39.39 -23.79 4.07
N PRO A 380 -40.00 -24.44 5.10
CA PRO A 380 -39.81 -24.09 6.50
C PRO A 380 -38.35 -24.24 6.98
N ARG A 381 -37.56 -25.13 6.39
CA ARG A 381 -36.13 -25.28 6.75
C ARG A 381 -35.30 -24.05 6.46
N SER A 382 -35.70 -23.30 5.43
CA SER A 382 -34.98 -22.13 4.93
C SER A 382 -35.52 -20.82 5.51
N GLN A 383 -36.57 -20.88 6.34
CA GLN A 383 -37.04 -19.74 7.11
C GLN A 383 -36.03 -19.34 8.18
N ILE A 384 -35.98 -18.04 8.48
CA ILE A 384 -35.21 -17.46 9.56
C ILE A 384 -36.20 -16.77 10.48
N LEU A 385 -36.54 -17.46 11.59
CA LEU A 385 -37.61 -17.07 12.53
C LEU A 385 -37.09 -16.59 13.87
N LYS A 386 -35.82 -16.90 14.18
CA LYS A 386 -35.19 -16.61 15.47
C LYS A 386 -33.72 -16.30 15.28
N ARG A 387 -33.07 -15.94 16.39
CA ARG A 387 -31.64 -15.65 16.42
C ARG A 387 -30.82 -16.79 15.84
N CYS A 388 -29.87 -16.46 14.96
CA CYS A 388 -28.97 -17.43 14.32
C CYS A 388 -27.74 -16.73 13.72
N LEU A 389 -26.74 -17.56 13.34
CA LEU A 389 -25.63 -17.05 12.54
C LEU A 389 -25.88 -17.30 11.05
N LEU A 390 -25.52 -16.34 10.23
CA LEU A 390 -25.55 -16.42 8.78
C LEU A 390 -24.12 -16.38 8.22
N THR A 391 -23.81 -17.29 7.30
CA THR A 391 -22.48 -17.39 6.68
C THR A 391 -22.58 -17.68 5.19
N PRO A 392 -21.89 -16.91 4.32
CA PRO A 392 -21.75 -17.26 2.92
C PRO A 392 -20.97 -18.57 2.76
N TYR A 393 -21.47 -19.44 1.89
CA TYR A 393 -20.77 -20.69 1.53
C TYR A 393 -20.23 -20.66 0.08
N VAL A 394 -20.43 -19.56 -0.65
CA VAL A 394 -19.85 -19.29 -1.97
C VAL A 394 -19.38 -17.83 -2.02
N GLY A 395 -18.21 -17.59 -2.56
CA GLY A 395 -17.62 -16.26 -2.71
C GLY A 395 -16.87 -15.81 -1.46
N THR A 396 -17.45 -14.95 -0.64
CA THR A 396 -16.81 -14.38 0.56
C THR A 396 -16.81 -15.33 1.75
N ILE A 397 -16.15 -16.47 1.61
CA ILE A 397 -16.06 -17.51 2.66
C ILE A 397 -15.34 -16.94 3.89
N GLY A 398 -15.85 -17.27 5.09
CA GLY A 398 -15.34 -16.80 6.37
C GLY A 398 -16.04 -15.55 6.89
N ASN A 399 -16.85 -14.88 6.07
CA ASN A 399 -17.77 -13.87 6.58
C ASN A 399 -18.86 -14.56 7.37
N ILE A 400 -19.17 -14.01 8.54
CA ILE A 400 -20.20 -14.51 9.45
C ILE A 400 -20.82 -13.34 10.17
N ALA A 401 -22.12 -13.41 10.46
CA ALA A 401 -22.80 -12.40 11.25
C ALA A 401 -23.98 -13.02 12.02
N VAL A 402 -24.33 -12.43 13.13
CA VAL A 402 -25.49 -12.81 13.93
C VAL A 402 -26.71 -12.02 13.43
N PHE A 403 -27.79 -12.76 13.15
CA PHE A 403 -29.14 -12.21 12.99
C PHE A 403 -29.86 -12.31 14.32
N ASP A 404 -30.45 -11.23 14.78
CA ASP A 404 -31.06 -11.14 16.10
C ASP A 404 -32.49 -11.71 16.19
N GLY A 405 -33.08 -12.09 15.05
CA GLY A 405 -34.47 -12.60 15.00
C GLY A 405 -35.52 -11.50 15.02
N SER A 406 -35.15 -10.24 14.79
CA SER A 406 -36.06 -9.09 14.89
C SER A 406 -37.22 -9.06 13.88
N PHE A 407 -37.09 -9.82 12.77
CA PHE A 407 -38.16 -9.99 11.78
C PHE A 407 -38.08 -11.36 11.09
N LYS A 408 -39.19 -11.80 10.49
CA LYS A 408 -39.21 -13.01 9.67
C LYS A 408 -38.44 -12.80 8.38
N ALA A 409 -37.47 -13.65 8.10
CA ALA A 409 -36.66 -13.63 6.89
C ALA A 409 -36.54 -15.03 6.29
N HIS A 410 -35.91 -15.14 5.14
CA HIS A 410 -35.70 -16.42 4.47
C HIS A 410 -34.29 -16.50 3.86
N LEU A 411 -33.72 -17.71 3.78
CA LEU A 411 -32.46 -17.94 3.09
C LEU A 411 -32.64 -17.76 1.59
N GLY A 412 -31.75 -16.96 0.99
CA GLY A 412 -31.59 -16.83 -0.45
C GLY A 412 -30.39 -17.63 -0.96
N SER A 413 -29.77 -17.13 -2.03
CA SER A 413 -28.61 -17.80 -2.63
C SER A 413 -27.31 -17.57 -1.85
N ASN A 414 -26.47 -18.61 -1.82
CA ASN A 414 -25.09 -18.54 -1.34
C ASN A 414 -24.90 -18.22 0.15
N VAL A 415 -25.94 -18.34 0.97
CA VAL A 415 -25.88 -18.14 2.42
C VAL A 415 -26.44 -19.36 3.15
N GLY A 416 -25.73 -19.79 4.19
CA GLY A 416 -26.15 -20.82 5.12
C GLY A 416 -26.55 -20.23 6.46
N LYS A 417 -27.41 -20.97 7.19
CA LYS A 417 -27.87 -20.65 8.54
C LYS A 417 -27.28 -21.66 9.52
N ILE A 418 -26.76 -21.16 10.63
CA ILE A 418 -26.33 -21.95 11.80
C ILE A 418 -27.21 -21.49 12.95
N GLU A 419 -28.15 -22.33 13.35
CA GLU A 419 -29.13 -22.06 14.38
C GLU A 419 -28.78 -22.93 15.61
N LEU A 420 -28.39 -22.31 16.72
CA LEU A 420 -27.93 -23.00 17.91
C LEU A 420 -29.09 -23.77 18.57
N LEU A 421 -28.78 -24.94 19.10
CA LEU A 421 -29.72 -25.85 19.79
C LEU A 421 -29.92 -25.40 21.25
N ASN A 422 -30.32 -24.12 21.41
CA ASN A 422 -30.77 -23.60 22.68
C ASN A 422 -32.23 -24.01 22.90
N GLY A 423 -32.58 -24.42 24.11
CA GLY A 423 -33.94 -24.70 24.52
C GLY A 423 -34.65 -23.49 25.10
N GLU A 424 -35.38 -23.66 26.20
CA GLU A 424 -35.90 -22.55 27.00
C GLU A 424 -34.75 -21.76 27.65
N GLU A 425 -33.65 -22.45 27.95
CA GLU A 425 -32.41 -21.84 28.42
C GLU A 425 -31.40 -21.69 27.26
N GLN A 426 -30.58 -20.65 27.36
CA GLN A 426 -29.46 -20.46 26.46
C GLN A 426 -28.27 -21.30 26.94
N TYR A 427 -27.71 -22.12 26.05
CA TYR A 427 -26.54 -22.95 26.33
C TYR A 427 -25.28 -22.41 25.64
N VAL A 428 -25.43 -21.93 24.38
CA VAL A 428 -24.33 -21.40 23.59
C VAL A 428 -24.70 -20.00 23.09
N LEU A 429 -23.74 -19.11 23.15
CA LEU A 429 -23.87 -17.72 22.62
C LEU A 429 -23.53 -17.68 21.14
N GLU A 430 -24.37 -17.06 20.34
CA GLU A 430 -24.11 -16.81 18.92
C GLU A 430 -22.84 -15.94 18.74
N GLU A 431 -22.62 -14.99 19.62
CA GLU A 431 -21.43 -14.13 19.62
C GLU A 431 -20.15 -14.94 19.87
N TYR A 432 -20.20 -15.93 20.78
CA TYR A 432 -19.05 -16.80 21.03
C TYR A 432 -18.69 -17.61 19.77
N VAL A 433 -19.70 -18.23 19.14
CA VAL A 433 -19.52 -18.97 17.88
C VAL A 433 -19.06 -18.05 16.75
N LEU A 434 -19.60 -16.83 16.67
CA LEU A 434 -19.15 -15.81 15.72
C LEU A 434 -17.65 -15.53 15.87
N TYR A 435 -17.18 -15.24 17.09
CA TYR A 435 -15.78 -14.93 17.36
C TYR A 435 -14.89 -16.16 17.15
N TYR A 436 -15.38 -17.36 17.50
CA TYR A 436 -14.68 -18.62 17.23
C TYR A 436 -14.42 -18.79 15.73
N LEU A 437 -15.45 -18.71 14.91
CA LEU A 437 -15.36 -18.91 13.46
C LEU A 437 -14.59 -17.80 12.73
N ARG A 438 -14.48 -16.62 13.33
CA ARG A 438 -13.65 -15.50 12.83
C ARG A 438 -12.20 -15.58 13.30
N SER A 439 -11.87 -16.41 14.27
CA SER A 439 -10.49 -16.65 14.69
C SER A 439 -9.71 -17.42 13.62
N ASP A 440 -8.38 -17.40 13.70
CA ASP A 440 -7.53 -18.17 12.76
C ASP A 440 -7.80 -19.67 12.85
N ILE A 441 -8.11 -20.19 14.05
CA ILE A 441 -8.50 -21.59 14.26
C ILE A 441 -9.83 -21.87 13.54
N GLY A 442 -10.86 -21.13 13.85
CA GLY A 442 -12.20 -21.33 13.28
C GLY A 442 -12.23 -21.13 11.76
N TYR A 443 -11.50 -20.13 11.25
CA TYR A 443 -11.39 -19.91 9.81
C TYR A 443 -10.68 -21.07 9.10
N ARG A 444 -9.61 -21.62 9.66
CA ARG A 444 -8.91 -22.79 9.10
C ARG A 444 -9.82 -24.01 9.09
N GLU A 445 -10.54 -24.29 10.18
CA GLU A 445 -11.50 -25.38 10.24
C GLU A 445 -12.61 -25.21 9.20
N LEU A 446 -13.19 -24.02 9.07
CA LEU A 446 -14.24 -23.70 8.09
C LEU A 446 -13.76 -23.89 6.65
N THR A 447 -12.50 -23.59 6.37
CA THR A 447 -11.92 -23.63 5.01
C THR A 447 -11.15 -24.92 4.69
N LYS A 448 -11.01 -25.83 5.64
CA LYS A 448 -10.25 -27.08 5.51
C LYS A 448 -10.64 -27.92 4.28
N TYR A 449 -11.92 -27.90 3.92
CA TYR A 449 -12.46 -28.65 2.76
C TYR A 449 -12.93 -27.71 1.64
N LYS A 450 -12.31 -26.54 1.52
CA LYS A 450 -12.59 -25.56 0.49
C LYS A 450 -12.29 -26.12 -0.90
N LYS A 451 -13.24 -25.98 -1.82
CA LYS A 451 -13.04 -26.35 -3.22
C LYS A 451 -12.51 -25.18 -4.01
N ALA A 452 -11.35 -25.38 -4.65
CA ALA A 452 -10.75 -24.43 -5.58
C ALA A 452 -11.45 -24.53 -6.95
N THR A 453 -12.54 -23.81 -7.11
CA THR A 453 -13.25 -23.62 -8.38
C THR A 453 -13.14 -22.14 -8.77
N ALA A 454 -13.62 -21.74 -9.95
CA ALA A 454 -13.64 -20.32 -10.40
C ALA A 454 -14.28 -19.38 -9.36
N GLN A 455 -15.22 -19.87 -8.56
CA GLN A 455 -15.69 -19.25 -7.30
C GLN A 455 -15.41 -20.21 -6.14
N GLU A 456 -14.69 -19.75 -5.14
CA GLU A 456 -14.43 -20.50 -3.93
C GLU A 456 -15.73 -20.89 -3.24
N SER A 457 -15.84 -22.13 -2.80
CA SER A 457 -17.04 -22.62 -2.14
C SER A 457 -16.71 -23.64 -1.07
N ILE A 458 -17.55 -23.69 -0.02
CA ILE A 458 -17.56 -24.74 0.99
C ILE A 458 -18.92 -25.45 0.99
N SER A 459 -18.94 -26.71 1.39
CA SER A 459 -20.19 -27.43 1.54
C SER A 459 -20.84 -27.13 2.90
N ILE A 460 -22.15 -27.39 3.03
CA ILE A 460 -22.82 -27.33 4.34
C ILE A 460 -22.22 -28.36 5.31
N ASP A 461 -21.81 -29.52 4.80
CA ASP A 461 -21.14 -30.52 5.63
C ASP A 461 -19.78 -30.07 6.12
N ALA A 462 -19.07 -29.20 5.36
CA ALA A 462 -17.86 -28.58 5.86
C ALA A 462 -18.13 -27.67 7.08
N ILE A 463 -19.23 -26.91 7.07
CA ILE A 463 -19.64 -26.08 8.22
C ILE A 463 -20.05 -26.98 9.42
N ARG A 464 -20.79 -28.07 9.17
CA ARG A 464 -21.18 -29.01 10.20
C ARG A 464 -20.00 -29.69 10.89
N ASN A 465 -18.97 -29.99 10.11
CA ASN A 465 -17.76 -30.70 10.56
C ASN A 465 -16.69 -29.75 11.14
N VAL A 466 -16.97 -28.46 11.30
CA VAL A 466 -16.06 -27.57 12.02
C VAL A 466 -15.96 -28.03 13.47
N ILE A 467 -14.73 -28.27 13.91
CA ILE A 467 -14.43 -28.58 15.32
C ILE A 467 -14.45 -27.28 16.09
N ILE A 468 -15.19 -27.25 17.21
CA ILE A 468 -15.32 -26.11 18.11
C ILE A 468 -15.11 -26.54 19.56
N ALA A 469 -14.46 -25.65 20.33
CA ALA A 469 -14.31 -25.84 21.77
C ALA A 469 -15.33 -24.97 22.52
N ILE A 470 -16.12 -25.57 23.39
CA ILE A 470 -17.23 -24.93 24.12
C ILE A 470 -16.88 -24.79 25.60
N PRO A 471 -16.66 -23.55 26.11
CA PRO A 471 -16.55 -23.29 27.54
C PRO A 471 -17.88 -23.34 28.26
N PRO A 472 -17.91 -23.38 29.60
CA PRO A 472 -19.12 -23.10 30.39
C PRO A 472 -19.79 -21.79 29.95
N LEU A 473 -21.13 -21.72 30.05
CA LEU A 473 -21.89 -20.55 29.57
C LEU A 473 -21.44 -19.24 30.23
N ALA A 474 -21.11 -19.25 31.52
CA ALA A 474 -20.65 -18.08 32.23
C ALA A 474 -19.29 -17.57 31.67
N GLU A 475 -18.39 -18.51 31.37
CA GLU A 475 -17.11 -18.19 30.72
C GLU A 475 -17.31 -17.66 29.29
N GLN A 476 -18.22 -18.24 28.49
CA GLN A 476 -18.59 -17.67 27.16
C GLN A 476 -19.00 -16.20 27.28
N LYS A 477 -19.87 -15.86 28.26
CA LYS A 477 -20.32 -14.48 28.50
C LYS A 477 -19.15 -13.56 28.83
N ARG A 478 -18.21 -14.00 29.67
CA ARG A 478 -17.02 -13.20 30.04
C ARG A 478 -16.08 -13.01 28.86
N ILE A 479 -15.87 -14.07 28.04
CA ILE A 479 -15.07 -13.99 26.81
C ILE A 479 -15.69 -12.99 25.84
N VAL A 480 -17.00 -13.10 25.57
CA VAL A 480 -17.71 -12.18 24.66
C VAL A 480 -17.63 -10.74 25.16
N ALA A 481 -17.96 -10.49 26.42
CA ALA A 481 -17.91 -9.15 27.02
C ALA A 481 -16.50 -8.55 26.90
N LYS A 482 -15.45 -9.35 27.15
CA LYS A 482 -14.07 -8.89 27.05
C LYS A 482 -13.64 -8.60 25.59
N LEU A 483 -14.10 -9.39 24.63
CA LEU A 483 -13.89 -9.13 23.23
C LEU A 483 -14.60 -7.87 22.74
N GLU A 484 -15.84 -7.65 23.17
CA GLU A 484 -16.63 -6.43 22.85
C GLU A 484 -16.01 -5.17 23.47
N GLU A 485 -15.32 -5.29 24.60
CA GLU A 485 -14.56 -4.19 25.22
C GLU A 485 -13.29 -3.86 24.40
N ILE A 486 -12.51 -4.88 24.00
CA ILE A 486 -11.15 -4.70 23.49
C ILE A 486 -11.12 -4.50 21.97
N LEU A 487 -11.92 -5.24 21.18
CA LEU A 487 -11.85 -5.19 19.71
C LEU A 487 -12.12 -3.79 19.13
N PRO A 488 -13.06 -2.97 19.66
CA PRO A 488 -13.24 -1.60 19.20
C PRO A 488 -12.03 -0.70 19.46
N LEU A 489 -11.23 -0.98 20.51
CA LEU A 489 -10.00 -0.22 20.79
C LEU A 489 -8.95 -0.47 19.70
N CYS A 490 -8.85 -1.71 19.20
CA CYS A 490 -7.96 -2.03 18.09
C CYS A 490 -8.38 -1.33 16.79
N GLU A 491 -9.69 -1.09 16.58
CA GLU A 491 -10.16 -0.36 15.39
C GLU A 491 -9.78 1.14 15.43
N ARG A 492 -9.64 1.72 16.62
CA ARG A 492 -9.19 3.11 16.79
C ARG A 492 -7.69 3.30 16.53
N LEU A 493 -6.93 2.22 16.42
CA LEU A 493 -5.50 2.24 16.09
C LEU A 493 -5.26 2.29 14.56
N LYS A 494 -6.30 2.19 13.75
CA LYS A 494 -6.24 2.35 12.29
C LYS A 494 -6.20 3.84 11.94
#